data_e61c7fd81efe226f4b297804c8f4c904
#
_entry.id   e61c7fd81efe226f4b297804c8f4c904
#
_cell.length_a   1.000
_cell.length_b   1.000
_cell.length_c   1.000
_cell.angle_alpha   90.00
_cell.angle_beta   90.00
_cell.angle_gamma   90.00
#
_symmetry.space_group_name_H-M   'P 1'
#
loop_
_entity.id
_entity.type
_entity.pdbx_description
1 polymer ?
#
loop_
_entity_poly.entity_id
_entity_poly.type
_entity_poly.pdbx_seq_one_letter_code
_entity_poly.pdbx_strand_id
1 'polypeptide(L)'
;MSCFMKRLAVLIDGVARRIVTGAMLFIPLIATQHVFAAQIVRVAAVHFPPYMVRPEKGEDAGLLPRLIDALNGEQDEYEFVMIPTSVPRRFRDFTEGRFDLAVFENPNWGWKDIPHEQIDMGLEDAEVYVARRVEGRGQDYFDTLAGKRLALFSGYHYGFANFNTDQKYLSEHFTITSTYSHDSNLLMVVRGRADIAPVTRSYLIDFMARNKDEAAQLMVSDRIDQIYRQYALLRPNGNIDAPHFRQLLERLREDGQMAKIFEPLHIKVLQVDTEMPGK
;
A
#
# COMPACT_ATOMS: atom_id res chain seq x y z
N MET A 1 -14.78 -67.97 70.71
CA MET A 1 -14.45 -67.63 69.27
C MET A 1 -15.59 -66.92 68.59
N SER A 2 -16.24 -65.94 69.20
CA SER A 2 -17.44 -65.28 68.59
C SER A 2 -17.51 -63.75 68.86
N CYS A 3 -16.53 -63.17 69.49
CA CYS A 3 -16.57 -61.73 69.86
C CYS A 3 -15.60 -60.87 69.04
N PHE A 4 -14.66 -61.49 68.31
CA PHE A 4 -13.62 -60.77 67.54
C PHE A 4 -14.00 -60.44 66.09
N MET A 5 -14.92 -61.18 65.51
CA MET A 5 -15.35 -60.95 64.09
C MET A 5 -16.42 -59.88 63.93
N LYS A 6 -17.13 -59.47 64.99
CA LYS A 6 -18.14 -58.38 64.90
C LYS A 6 -17.57 -56.97 64.99
N ARG A 7 -16.30 -56.80 65.41
CA ARG A 7 -15.68 -55.47 65.44
C ARG A 7 -14.94 -55.08 64.17
N LEU A 8 -14.66 -56.07 63.32
CA LEU A 8 -13.97 -55.77 62.02
C LEU A 8 -14.90 -55.29 60.88
N ALA A 9 -16.15 -55.72 60.98
CA ALA A 9 -17.17 -55.35 59.96
C ALA A 9 -17.64 -53.88 60.11
N VAL A 10 -17.59 -53.31 61.31
CA VAL A 10 -18.05 -51.92 61.56
C VAL A 10 -16.98 -50.87 61.17
N LEU A 11 -15.70 -51.28 61.07
CA LEU A 11 -14.63 -50.36 60.70
C LEU A 11 -14.44 -50.20 59.20
N ILE A 12 -14.92 -51.15 58.37
CA ILE A 12 -14.80 -51.13 56.91
C ILE A 12 -15.93 -50.31 56.28
N ASP A 13 -17.13 -50.31 56.87
CA ASP A 13 -18.25 -49.50 56.37
C ASP A 13 -18.06 -47.98 56.63
N GLY A 14 -17.32 -47.60 57.68
CA GLY A 14 -17.09 -46.19 58.01
C GLY A 14 -16.07 -45.50 57.09
N VAL A 15 -15.13 -46.27 56.51
CA VAL A 15 -14.10 -45.73 55.59
C VAL A 15 -14.57 -45.65 54.14
N ALA A 16 -15.39 -46.61 53.75
CA ALA A 16 -15.97 -46.61 52.37
C ALA A 16 -17.00 -45.49 52.14
N ARG A 17 -17.67 -45.00 53.17
CA ARG A 17 -18.68 -43.91 53.04
C ARG A 17 -18.08 -42.50 53.05
N ARG A 18 -16.82 -42.33 53.44
CA ARG A 18 -16.15 -41.01 53.44
C ARG A 18 -15.32 -40.70 52.18
N ILE A 19 -15.13 -41.72 51.34
CA ILE A 19 -14.37 -41.53 50.07
C ILE A 19 -15.29 -41.17 48.88
N VAL A 20 -16.61 -41.40 48.99
CA VAL A 20 -17.55 -41.14 47.89
C VAL A 20 -18.08 -39.69 47.85
N THR A 21 -17.86 -38.87 48.91
CA THR A 21 -18.41 -37.52 48.99
C THR A 21 -17.39 -36.44 48.60
N GLY A 22 -16.19 -36.79 48.12
CA GLY A 22 -15.13 -35.86 47.76
C GLY A 22 -14.82 -35.74 46.24
N ALA A 23 -15.52 -36.50 45.39
CA ALA A 23 -15.39 -36.35 43.95
C ALA A 23 -16.35 -35.27 43.44
N MET A 24 -16.24 -34.06 44.00
CA MET A 24 -16.95 -32.90 43.48
C MET A 24 -16.26 -32.47 42.18
N LEU A 25 -16.95 -32.71 41.08
CA LEU A 25 -16.75 -32.23 39.74
C LEU A 25 -15.82 -31.02 39.66
N PHE A 26 -14.58 -31.23 39.35
CA PHE A 26 -13.75 -30.26 38.67
C PHE A 26 -14.11 -30.36 37.18
N ILE A 27 -15.20 -29.70 36.76
CA ILE A 27 -15.42 -29.45 35.36
C ILE A 27 -14.39 -28.38 35.00
N PRO A 28 -13.36 -28.71 34.20
CA PRO A 28 -12.51 -27.65 33.66
C PRO A 28 -13.42 -26.76 32.81
N LEU A 29 -13.57 -25.52 33.22
CA LEU A 29 -14.14 -24.47 32.36
C LEU A 29 -13.18 -24.34 31.19
N ILE A 30 -13.36 -25.17 30.19
CA ILE A 30 -12.69 -25.02 28.91
C ILE A 30 -13.28 -23.71 28.35
N ALA A 31 -12.59 -22.58 28.58
CA ALA A 31 -12.82 -21.35 27.89
C ALA A 31 -12.63 -21.68 26.40
N THR A 32 -13.71 -21.87 25.69
CA THR A 32 -13.69 -21.92 24.23
C THR A 32 -13.18 -20.57 23.77
N GLN A 33 -11.88 -20.47 23.54
CA GLN A 33 -11.32 -19.37 22.79
C GLN A 33 -11.94 -19.50 21.40
N HIS A 34 -12.90 -18.65 21.10
CA HIS A 34 -13.37 -18.46 19.75
C HIS A 34 -12.19 -17.86 18.96
N VAL A 35 -11.43 -18.70 18.31
CA VAL A 35 -10.49 -18.28 17.27
C VAL A 35 -11.40 -17.81 16.11
N PHE A 36 -11.68 -16.52 16.08
CA PHE A 36 -12.23 -15.93 14.88
C PHE A 36 -11.16 -16.03 13.80
N ALA A 37 -11.49 -16.64 12.66
CA ALA A 37 -10.61 -16.58 11.51
C ALA A 37 -10.49 -15.12 11.10
N ALA A 38 -9.26 -14.67 10.81
CA ALA A 38 -9.01 -13.31 10.35
C ALA A 38 -9.86 -13.00 9.11
N GLN A 39 -10.42 -11.80 9.08
CA GLN A 39 -11.24 -11.35 7.94
C GLN A 39 -10.32 -10.94 6.78
N ILE A 40 -10.43 -11.62 5.65
CA ILE A 40 -9.59 -11.32 4.48
C ILE A 40 -9.95 -9.96 3.90
N VAL A 41 -8.96 -9.06 3.81
CA VAL A 41 -9.05 -7.76 3.13
C VAL A 41 -8.21 -7.81 1.87
N ARG A 42 -8.86 -7.77 0.72
CA ARG A 42 -8.21 -7.82 -0.59
C ARG A 42 -7.73 -6.43 -1.00
N VAL A 43 -6.43 -6.28 -1.24
CA VAL A 43 -5.76 -5.03 -1.59
C VAL A 43 -5.34 -5.05 -3.05
N ALA A 44 -5.71 -4.03 -3.83
CA ALA A 44 -5.30 -3.91 -5.22
C ALA A 44 -3.78 -3.79 -5.34
N ALA A 45 -3.17 -4.66 -6.11
CA ALA A 45 -1.76 -4.57 -6.48
C ALA A 45 -1.65 -4.14 -7.94
N VAL A 46 -1.33 -2.86 -8.15
CA VAL A 46 -1.21 -2.22 -9.47
C VAL A 46 0.26 -1.92 -9.72
N HIS A 47 0.76 -2.20 -10.93
CA HIS A 47 2.13 -1.81 -11.29
C HIS A 47 2.29 -0.28 -11.26
N PHE A 48 2.86 0.22 -10.18
CA PHE A 48 3.14 1.63 -9.88
C PHE A 48 4.46 1.74 -9.11
N PRO A 49 5.63 1.63 -9.78
CA PRO A 49 6.92 1.72 -9.12
C PRO A 49 7.18 3.12 -8.50
N PRO A 50 7.78 3.19 -7.31
CA PRO A 50 8.33 2.09 -6.50
C PRO A 50 7.32 1.42 -5.56
N TYR A 51 6.06 1.82 -5.59
CA TYR A 51 5.03 1.32 -4.67
C TYR A 51 4.72 -0.16 -4.89
N MET A 52 4.55 -0.59 -6.13
CA MET A 52 4.38 -2.00 -6.49
C MET A 52 5.02 -2.29 -7.84
N VAL A 53 5.80 -3.38 -7.93
CA VAL A 53 6.52 -3.76 -9.13
C VAL A 53 5.99 -5.08 -9.66
N ARG A 54 5.41 -5.07 -10.86
CA ARG A 54 4.99 -6.24 -11.64
C ARG A 54 4.21 -7.31 -10.86
N PRO A 55 3.12 -6.94 -10.17
CA PRO A 55 2.34 -7.90 -9.39
C PRO A 55 1.80 -9.07 -10.22
N GLU A 56 1.63 -8.87 -11.53
CA GLU A 56 1.19 -9.91 -12.47
C GLU A 56 2.22 -11.03 -12.69
N LYS A 57 3.47 -10.81 -12.27
CA LYS A 57 4.55 -11.81 -12.33
C LYS A 57 4.75 -12.55 -11.01
N GLY A 58 3.95 -12.22 -9.99
CA GLY A 58 4.13 -12.75 -8.63
C GLY A 58 5.40 -12.24 -7.95
N GLU A 59 5.94 -11.10 -8.40
CA GLU A 59 7.07 -10.45 -7.75
C GLU A 59 6.53 -9.59 -6.60
N ASP A 60 6.84 -9.98 -5.36
CA ASP A 60 6.51 -9.19 -4.16
C ASP A 60 7.54 -8.07 -3.95
N ALA A 61 7.66 -7.20 -4.95
CA ALA A 61 8.63 -6.12 -4.96
C ALA A 61 7.96 -4.75 -4.87
N GLY A 62 8.56 -3.86 -4.08
CA GLY A 62 8.09 -2.50 -3.85
C GLY A 62 7.70 -2.22 -2.41
N LEU A 63 6.95 -1.15 -2.22
CA LEU A 63 6.53 -0.68 -0.88
C LEU A 63 5.23 -1.34 -0.41
N LEU A 64 4.35 -1.77 -1.34
CA LEU A 64 3.08 -2.41 -0.99
C LEU A 64 3.27 -3.71 -0.20
N PRO A 65 4.12 -4.66 -0.59
CA PRO A 65 4.37 -5.85 0.21
C PRO A 65 4.80 -5.53 1.64
N ARG A 66 5.69 -4.55 1.82
CA ARG A 66 6.14 -4.11 3.15
C ARG A 66 5.02 -3.50 3.99
N LEU A 67 4.13 -2.75 3.36
CA LEU A 67 2.94 -2.21 4.04
C LEU A 67 1.99 -3.33 4.45
N ILE A 68 1.76 -4.31 3.57
CA ILE A 68 0.92 -5.48 3.87
C ILE A 68 1.50 -6.29 5.04
N ASP A 69 2.80 -6.56 5.03
CA ASP A 69 3.48 -7.25 6.13
C ASP A 69 3.32 -6.49 7.44
N ALA A 70 3.47 -5.15 7.42
CA ALA A 70 3.30 -4.31 8.60
C ALA A 70 1.84 -4.33 9.11
N LEU A 71 0.84 -4.22 8.21
CA LEU A 71 -0.58 -4.29 8.57
C LEU A 71 -0.95 -5.65 9.17
N ASN A 72 -0.46 -6.75 8.59
CA ASN A 72 -0.70 -8.10 9.10
C ASN A 72 0.05 -8.38 10.41
N GLY A 73 1.22 -7.77 10.60
CA GLY A 73 1.98 -7.91 11.85
C GLY A 73 1.43 -7.10 13.04
N GLU A 74 0.59 -6.10 12.76
CA GLU A 74 0.05 -5.18 13.78
C GLU A 74 -1.17 -5.75 14.52
N GLN A 75 -1.88 -6.71 13.95
CA GLN A 75 -3.14 -7.23 14.48
C GLN A 75 -3.49 -8.60 13.88
N ASP A 76 -4.45 -9.31 14.49
CA ASP A 76 -4.92 -10.65 14.11
C ASP A 76 -6.39 -10.66 13.59
N GLU A 77 -7.05 -9.49 13.52
CA GLU A 77 -8.46 -9.38 13.14
C GLU A 77 -8.64 -9.47 11.62
N TYR A 78 -7.67 -8.94 10.85
CA TYR A 78 -7.69 -8.90 9.40
C TYR A 78 -6.48 -9.63 8.81
N GLU A 79 -6.66 -10.23 7.65
CA GLU A 79 -5.60 -10.74 6.78
C GLU A 79 -5.60 -9.92 5.47
N PHE A 80 -4.63 -9.04 5.31
CA PHE A 80 -4.46 -8.26 4.08
C PHE A 80 -3.75 -9.11 3.03
N VAL A 81 -4.38 -9.25 1.86
CA VAL A 81 -3.83 -10.03 0.74
C VAL A 81 -3.81 -9.21 -0.55
N MET A 82 -2.73 -9.31 -1.31
CA MET A 82 -2.58 -8.57 -2.57
C MET A 82 -3.33 -9.26 -3.72
N ILE A 83 -4.11 -8.48 -4.47
CA ILE A 83 -4.83 -8.94 -5.68
C ILE A 83 -4.26 -8.21 -6.89
N PRO A 84 -3.53 -8.89 -7.79
CA PRO A 84 -3.00 -8.27 -8.98
C PRO A 84 -4.09 -7.73 -9.90
N THR A 85 -3.90 -6.50 -10.33
CA THR A 85 -4.72 -5.82 -11.34
C THR A 85 -3.85 -4.88 -12.20
N SER A 86 -4.43 -4.20 -13.16
CA SER A 86 -3.71 -3.25 -14.01
C SER A 86 -4.33 -1.85 -13.95
N VAL A 87 -3.55 -0.83 -14.31
CA VAL A 87 -4.00 0.57 -14.34
C VAL A 87 -5.36 0.73 -15.03
N PRO A 88 -5.62 0.17 -16.24
CA PRO A 88 -6.93 0.36 -16.88
C PRO A 88 -8.04 -0.49 -16.28
N ARG A 89 -7.72 -1.60 -15.61
CA ARG A 89 -8.76 -2.51 -15.05
C ARG A 89 -9.13 -2.21 -13.61
N ARG A 90 -8.29 -1.48 -12.85
CA ARG A 90 -8.47 -1.27 -11.42
C ARG A 90 -9.84 -0.69 -11.06
N PHE A 91 -10.38 0.20 -11.86
CA PHE A 91 -11.68 0.83 -11.63
C PHE A 91 -12.83 -0.16 -11.70
N ARG A 92 -12.85 -0.98 -12.77
CA ARG A 92 -13.86 -2.02 -12.94
C ARG A 92 -13.72 -3.09 -11.86
N ASP A 93 -12.51 -3.58 -11.62
CA ASP A 93 -12.22 -4.61 -10.62
C ASP A 93 -12.64 -4.16 -9.21
N PHE A 94 -12.49 -2.85 -8.88
CA PHE A 94 -12.98 -2.26 -7.65
C PHE A 94 -14.52 -2.25 -7.59
N THR A 95 -15.18 -1.77 -8.63
CA THR A 95 -16.64 -1.70 -8.70
C THR A 95 -17.28 -3.08 -8.63
N GLU A 96 -16.68 -4.08 -9.27
CA GLU A 96 -17.12 -5.48 -9.27
C GLU A 96 -16.76 -6.21 -7.95
N GLY A 97 -16.09 -5.54 -7.00
CA GLY A 97 -15.76 -6.12 -5.70
C GLY A 97 -14.65 -7.16 -5.73
N ARG A 98 -13.77 -7.12 -6.72
CA ARG A 98 -12.63 -8.03 -6.82
C ARG A 98 -11.60 -7.79 -5.72
N PHE A 99 -11.49 -6.54 -5.25
CA PHE A 99 -10.74 -6.15 -4.08
C PHE A 99 -11.52 -5.13 -3.24
N ASP A 100 -11.15 -4.97 -1.99
CA ASP A 100 -11.85 -4.16 -0.99
C ASP A 100 -11.19 -2.80 -0.79
N LEU A 101 -9.87 -2.72 -1.08
CA LEU A 101 -9.01 -1.60 -0.78
C LEU A 101 -8.03 -1.34 -1.93
N ALA A 102 -7.91 -0.09 -2.36
CA ALA A 102 -6.84 0.38 -3.23
C ALA A 102 -6.01 1.42 -2.46
N VAL A 103 -4.72 1.18 -2.29
CA VAL A 103 -3.78 2.10 -1.64
C VAL A 103 -2.89 2.78 -2.67
N PHE A 104 -2.24 3.89 -2.27
CA PHE A 104 -1.38 4.71 -3.13
C PHE A 104 -2.13 5.27 -4.33
N GLU A 105 -3.40 5.59 -4.16
CA GLU A 105 -4.24 6.24 -5.15
C GLU A 105 -4.42 7.74 -4.84
N ASN A 106 -4.92 8.46 -5.84
CA ASN A 106 -5.37 9.83 -5.65
C ASN A 106 -6.76 9.98 -6.28
N PRO A 107 -7.73 10.61 -5.61
CA PRO A 107 -9.08 10.81 -6.15
C PRO A 107 -9.12 11.48 -7.53
N ASN A 108 -8.12 12.32 -7.85
CA ASN A 108 -8.00 12.99 -9.15
C ASN A 108 -7.55 12.06 -10.29
N TRP A 109 -7.15 10.82 -9.98
CA TRP A 109 -6.67 9.85 -10.98
C TRP A 109 -7.77 8.95 -11.51
N GLY A 110 -8.91 9.55 -11.87
CA GLY A 110 -10.03 8.84 -12.50
C GLY A 110 -11.05 8.22 -11.55
N TRP A 111 -10.97 8.50 -10.24
CA TRP A 111 -11.86 7.91 -9.23
C TRP A 111 -13.13 8.70 -8.96
N LYS A 112 -13.27 9.91 -9.53
CA LYS A 112 -14.34 10.87 -9.20
C LYS A 112 -15.76 10.30 -9.23
N ASP A 113 -16.04 9.44 -10.21
CA ASP A 113 -17.38 8.89 -10.45
C ASP A 113 -17.56 7.47 -9.89
N ILE A 114 -16.57 6.97 -9.13
CA ILE A 114 -16.58 5.65 -8.52
C ILE A 114 -16.83 5.82 -7.03
N PRO A 115 -17.93 5.25 -6.47
CA PRO A 115 -18.22 5.34 -5.04
C PRO A 115 -17.09 4.70 -4.20
N HIS A 116 -16.51 5.47 -3.29
CA HIS A 116 -15.49 5.01 -2.35
C HIS A 116 -15.45 5.89 -1.10
N GLU A 117 -14.93 5.34 -0.01
CA GLU A 117 -14.47 6.14 1.12
C GLU A 117 -12.97 6.37 0.97
N GLN A 118 -12.49 7.58 1.25
CA GLN A 118 -11.08 7.91 1.13
C GLN A 118 -10.44 8.18 2.50
N ILE A 119 -9.22 7.69 2.67
CA ILE A 119 -8.39 7.95 3.85
C ILE A 119 -7.06 8.50 3.36
N ASP A 120 -6.67 9.66 3.86
CA ASP A 120 -5.33 10.20 3.65
C ASP A 120 -4.31 9.31 4.38
N MET A 121 -3.40 8.71 3.62
CA MET A 121 -2.35 7.85 4.19
C MET A 121 -1.22 8.64 4.87
N GLY A 122 -1.25 9.97 4.83
CA GLY A 122 -0.15 10.80 5.32
C GLY A 122 1.12 10.69 4.50
N LEU A 123 1.04 10.22 3.28
CA LEU A 123 2.19 10.06 2.39
C LEU A 123 2.16 11.12 1.28
N GLU A 124 3.31 11.77 1.05
CA GLU A 124 3.47 12.77 -0.01
C GLU A 124 4.63 12.40 -0.92
N ASP A 125 4.36 12.40 -2.22
CA ASP A 125 5.37 12.25 -3.27
C ASP A 125 5.13 13.27 -4.39
N ALA A 126 5.94 13.23 -5.45
CA ALA A 126 5.83 14.17 -6.54
C ALA A 126 6.24 13.54 -7.88
N GLU A 127 5.72 14.10 -8.97
CA GLU A 127 6.28 13.91 -10.30
C GLU A 127 7.25 15.05 -10.61
N VAL A 128 8.48 14.69 -10.98
CA VAL A 128 9.55 15.62 -11.35
C VAL A 128 9.97 15.41 -12.80
N TYR A 129 10.47 16.48 -13.44
CA TYR A 129 10.99 16.35 -14.80
C TYR A 129 12.46 15.99 -14.77
N VAL A 130 12.87 15.12 -15.69
CA VAL A 130 14.27 14.72 -15.86
C VAL A 130 14.68 14.93 -17.32
N ALA A 131 15.83 15.55 -17.52
CA ALA A 131 16.44 15.77 -18.82
C ALA A 131 17.88 15.26 -18.82
N ARG A 132 18.47 15.11 -20.00
CA ARG A 132 19.89 14.83 -20.13
C ARG A 132 20.70 16.05 -19.71
N ARG A 133 21.72 15.85 -18.87
CA ARG A 133 22.71 16.86 -18.55
C ARG A 133 23.55 17.19 -19.79
N VAL A 134 23.60 18.46 -20.17
CA VAL A 134 24.38 18.98 -21.29
C VAL A 134 25.06 20.25 -20.80
N GLU A 135 26.29 20.49 -21.20
CA GLU A 135 27.01 21.72 -20.88
C GLU A 135 26.19 22.97 -21.30
N GLY A 136 26.10 23.93 -20.40
CA GLY A 136 25.33 25.17 -20.59
C GLY A 136 23.81 25.05 -20.47
N ARG A 137 23.28 23.86 -20.24
CA ARG A 137 21.83 23.66 -19.97
C ARG A 137 21.51 23.94 -18.51
N GLY A 138 20.67 24.96 -18.26
CA GLY A 138 20.17 25.34 -16.94
C GLY A 138 18.74 24.84 -16.67
N GLN A 139 18.17 25.27 -15.54
CA GLN A 139 16.83 24.92 -15.09
C GLN A 139 15.72 25.53 -15.98
N ASP A 140 16.02 26.63 -16.69
CA ASP A 140 15.18 27.25 -17.71
C ASP A 140 14.77 26.27 -18.83
N TYR A 141 15.55 25.20 -19.03
CA TYR A 141 15.20 24.14 -19.97
C TYR A 141 13.84 23.50 -19.65
N PHE A 142 13.39 23.51 -18.41
CA PHE A 142 12.14 22.92 -17.97
C PHE A 142 10.96 23.91 -17.95
N ASP A 143 11.15 25.18 -18.30
CA ASP A 143 10.07 26.18 -18.27
C ASP A 143 8.93 25.87 -19.23
N THR A 144 9.25 25.24 -20.35
CA THR A 144 8.24 24.80 -21.32
C THR A 144 8.48 23.37 -21.80
N LEU A 145 7.40 22.65 -22.05
CA LEU A 145 7.42 21.33 -22.68
C LEU A 145 7.16 21.40 -24.20
N ALA A 146 6.82 22.59 -24.72
CA ALA A 146 6.57 22.79 -26.15
C ALA A 146 7.79 22.43 -27.00
N GLY A 147 7.56 21.66 -28.07
CA GLY A 147 8.59 21.21 -28.99
C GLY A 147 9.56 20.16 -28.45
N LYS A 148 9.35 19.65 -27.23
CA LYS A 148 10.17 18.60 -26.62
C LYS A 148 9.54 17.24 -26.77
N ARG A 149 10.37 16.23 -26.99
CA ARG A 149 9.96 14.81 -27.00
C ARG A 149 9.87 14.30 -25.57
N LEU A 150 8.68 13.88 -25.17
CA LEU A 150 8.41 13.41 -23.82
C LEU A 150 8.36 11.88 -23.78
N ALA A 151 9.07 11.26 -22.82
CA ALA A 151 8.94 9.85 -22.52
C ALA A 151 8.00 9.68 -21.32
N LEU A 152 6.78 9.15 -21.54
CA LEU A 152 5.73 9.06 -20.55
C LEU A 152 5.52 7.61 -20.08
N PHE A 153 5.10 7.44 -18.84
CA PHE A 153 4.58 6.16 -18.37
C PHE A 153 3.09 6.06 -18.74
N SER A 154 2.72 4.99 -19.42
CA SER A 154 1.36 4.81 -19.95
C SER A 154 0.33 4.69 -18.82
N GLY A 155 -0.70 5.53 -18.90
CA GLY A 155 -1.79 5.54 -17.92
C GLY A 155 -1.54 6.37 -16.66
N TYR A 156 -0.39 7.07 -16.57
CA TYR A 156 -0.15 8.02 -15.49
C TYR A 156 -0.90 9.33 -15.73
N HIS A 157 -1.28 9.98 -14.62
CA HIS A 157 -2.02 11.23 -14.61
C HIS A 157 -1.05 12.38 -14.34
N TYR A 158 -0.60 13.06 -15.41
CA TYR A 158 0.36 14.15 -15.31
C TYR A 158 -0.33 15.52 -15.16
N GLY A 159 0.21 16.37 -14.29
CA GLY A 159 -0.27 17.72 -14.07
C GLY A 159 -0.24 18.59 -15.32
N PHE A 160 0.84 18.52 -16.11
CA PHE A 160 0.98 19.28 -17.37
C PHE A 160 -0.09 18.94 -18.40
N ALA A 161 -0.73 17.77 -18.31
CA ALA A 161 -1.78 17.30 -19.20
C ALA A 161 -3.18 17.40 -18.56
N ASN A 162 -3.35 18.18 -17.47
CA ASN A 162 -4.60 18.27 -16.70
C ASN A 162 -5.13 16.90 -16.28
N PHE A 163 -4.23 16.00 -15.89
CA PHE A 163 -4.50 14.62 -15.48
C PHE A 163 -5.18 13.74 -16.54
N ASN A 164 -5.21 14.19 -17.80
CA ASN A 164 -5.75 13.40 -18.91
C ASN A 164 -4.76 12.30 -19.32
N THR A 165 -5.21 11.03 -19.34
CA THR A 165 -4.40 9.87 -19.70
C THR A 165 -4.71 9.33 -21.10
N ASP A 166 -5.66 9.93 -21.81
CA ASP A 166 -6.04 9.50 -23.15
C ASP A 166 -4.88 9.69 -24.15
N GLN A 167 -4.45 8.58 -24.76
CA GLN A 167 -3.28 8.57 -25.64
C GLN A 167 -3.47 9.43 -26.89
N LYS A 168 -4.70 9.53 -27.38
CA LYS A 168 -5.02 10.39 -28.54
C LYS A 168 -4.86 11.85 -28.14
N TYR A 169 -5.47 12.26 -27.03
CA TYR A 169 -5.30 13.61 -26.49
C TYR A 169 -3.82 13.96 -26.30
N LEU A 170 -3.07 13.08 -25.63
CA LEU A 170 -1.65 13.31 -25.35
C LEU A 170 -0.83 13.45 -26.64
N SER A 171 -1.08 12.62 -27.67
CA SER A 171 -0.36 12.69 -28.94
C SER A 171 -0.75 13.88 -29.83
N GLU A 172 -1.95 14.40 -29.67
CA GLU A 172 -2.41 15.61 -30.37
C GLU A 172 -1.79 16.90 -29.81
N HIS A 173 -1.47 16.91 -28.48
CA HIS A 173 -0.99 18.11 -27.78
C HIS A 173 0.51 18.09 -27.51
N PHE A 174 1.14 16.91 -27.49
CA PHE A 174 2.54 16.74 -27.13
C PHE A 174 3.24 15.73 -28.06
N THR A 175 4.55 15.88 -28.25
CA THR A 175 5.36 14.86 -28.91
C THR A 175 5.75 13.80 -27.88
N ILE A 176 5.05 12.68 -27.84
CA ILE A 176 5.20 11.67 -26.80
C ILE A 176 5.71 10.32 -27.31
N THR A 177 6.38 9.59 -26.43
CA THR A 177 6.56 8.15 -26.49
C THR A 177 6.09 7.57 -25.17
N SER A 178 5.08 6.68 -25.18
CA SER A 178 4.56 6.04 -23.99
C SER A 178 5.18 4.67 -23.79
N THR A 179 5.63 4.38 -22.57
CA THR A 179 6.15 3.07 -22.16
C THR A 179 5.47 2.59 -20.87
N TYR A 180 5.80 1.39 -20.43
CA TYR A 180 5.38 0.85 -19.12
C TYR A 180 6.57 0.69 -18.18
N SER A 181 7.62 1.54 -18.33
CA SER A 181 8.85 1.43 -17.55
C SER A 181 9.52 2.79 -17.39
N HIS A 182 9.65 3.24 -16.15
CA HIS A 182 10.45 4.42 -15.84
C HIS A 182 11.92 4.25 -16.20
N ASP A 183 12.50 3.03 -16.04
CA ASP A 183 13.87 2.76 -16.50
C ASP A 183 14.01 3.05 -18.01
N SER A 184 13.06 2.56 -18.82
CA SER A 184 13.06 2.80 -20.26
C SER A 184 12.97 4.30 -20.57
N ASN A 185 12.11 5.03 -19.88
CA ASN A 185 11.95 6.48 -20.06
C ASN A 185 13.23 7.25 -19.72
N LEU A 186 13.84 6.94 -18.57
CA LEU A 186 15.10 7.57 -18.14
C LEU A 186 16.25 7.22 -19.09
N LEU A 187 16.35 5.96 -19.55
CA LEU A 187 17.36 5.57 -20.53
C LEU A 187 17.13 6.21 -21.91
N MET A 188 15.88 6.48 -22.29
CA MET A 188 15.60 7.27 -23.52
C MET A 188 16.15 8.69 -23.40
N VAL A 189 16.02 9.32 -22.22
CA VAL A 189 16.60 10.64 -21.94
C VAL A 189 18.13 10.59 -22.00
N VAL A 190 18.76 9.66 -21.30
CA VAL A 190 20.23 9.47 -21.32
C VAL A 190 20.75 9.31 -22.75
N ARG A 191 20.07 8.53 -23.57
CA ARG A 191 20.45 8.25 -24.98
C ARG A 191 20.00 9.32 -25.98
N GLY A 192 19.37 10.42 -25.53
CA GLY A 192 18.88 11.50 -26.37
C GLY A 192 17.71 11.12 -27.31
N ARG A 193 16.99 10.04 -26.98
CA ARG A 193 15.78 9.61 -27.71
C ARG A 193 14.53 10.34 -27.24
N ALA A 194 14.54 10.83 -26.00
CA ALA A 194 13.58 11.77 -25.44
C ALA A 194 14.33 12.97 -24.85
N ASP A 195 13.66 14.09 -24.78
CA ASP A 195 14.20 15.35 -24.26
C ASP A 195 13.91 15.49 -22.76
N ILE A 196 12.71 15.06 -22.34
CA ILE A 196 12.25 15.07 -20.94
C ILE A 196 11.49 13.78 -20.64
N ALA A 197 11.66 13.26 -19.43
CA ALA A 197 10.78 12.26 -18.82
C ALA A 197 10.25 12.82 -17.51
N PRO A 198 8.93 12.96 -17.32
CA PRO A 198 8.34 13.07 -16.00
C PRO A 198 8.42 11.71 -15.30
N VAL A 199 8.78 11.73 -14.02
CA VAL A 199 9.07 10.52 -13.25
C VAL A 199 8.71 10.74 -11.79
N THR A 200 8.13 9.73 -11.14
CA THR A 200 7.90 9.71 -9.71
C THR A 200 9.21 9.95 -8.95
N ARG A 201 9.26 10.94 -8.07
CA ARG A 201 10.48 11.35 -7.38
C ARG A 201 11.11 10.21 -6.57
N SER A 202 10.31 9.45 -5.85
CA SER A 202 10.78 8.30 -5.08
C SER A 202 11.39 7.20 -5.98
N TYR A 203 10.82 6.98 -7.16
CA TYR A 203 11.40 6.06 -8.14
C TYR A 203 12.74 6.57 -8.68
N LEU A 204 12.83 7.86 -8.99
CA LEU A 204 14.06 8.48 -9.49
C LEU A 204 15.20 8.30 -8.50
N ILE A 205 14.95 8.48 -7.20
CA ILE A 205 15.93 8.27 -6.14
C ILE A 205 16.48 6.84 -6.15
N ASP A 206 15.60 5.85 -6.23
CA ASP A 206 15.97 4.44 -6.32
C ASP A 206 16.75 4.15 -7.61
N PHE A 207 16.29 4.67 -8.75
CA PHE A 207 17.00 4.54 -10.02
C PHE A 207 18.42 5.10 -9.95
N MET A 208 18.59 6.32 -9.44
CA MET A 208 19.89 6.99 -9.31
C MET A 208 20.83 6.27 -8.33
N ALA A 209 20.27 5.61 -7.32
CA ALA A 209 21.06 4.79 -6.39
C ALA A 209 21.63 3.54 -7.06
N ARG A 210 20.86 2.91 -7.93
CA ARG A 210 21.22 1.66 -8.65
C ARG A 210 22.05 1.89 -9.92
N ASN A 211 21.92 3.07 -10.57
CA ASN A 211 22.47 3.35 -11.90
C ASN A 211 23.31 4.62 -11.87
N LYS A 212 24.49 4.55 -11.23
CA LYS A 212 25.35 5.75 -10.97
C LYS A 212 25.83 6.44 -12.24
N ASP A 213 26.18 5.68 -13.27
CA ASP A 213 26.71 6.21 -14.53
C ASP A 213 25.62 6.95 -15.33
N GLU A 214 24.41 6.40 -15.36
CA GLU A 214 23.24 7.03 -15.97
C GLU A 214 22.81 8.26 -15.16
N ALA A 215 22.80 8.14 -13.83
CA ALA A 215 22.46 9.23 -12.92
C ALA A 215 23.33 10.46 -13.13
N ALA A 216 24.64 10.28 -13.34
CA ALA A 216 25.56 11.37 -13.62
C ALA A 216 25.23 12.16 -14.91
N GLN A 217 24.52 11.54 -15.84
CA GLN A 217 24.10 12.13 -17.11
C GLN A 217 22.71 12.80 -17.04
N LEU A 218 22.03 12.71 -15.90
CA LEU A 218 20.70 13.27 -15.71
C LEU A 218 20.75 14.63 -15.01
N MET A 219 19.85 15.50 -15.38
CA MET A 219 19.52 16.76 -14.73
C MET A 219 18.07 16.69 -14.27
N VAL A 220 17.85 16.87 -12.99
CA VAL A 220 16.53 16.89 -12.38
C VAL A 220 16.03 18.32 -12.32
N SER A 221 14.76 18.53 -12.61
CA SER A 221 14.12 19.85 -12.57
C SER A 221 13.83 20.28 -11.13
N ASP A 222 14.05 21.56 -10.85
CA ASP A 222 13.50 22.22 -9.66
C ASP A 222 11.99 22.44 -9.80
N ARG A 223 11.49 22.52 -11.06
CA ARG A 223 10.07 22.55 -11.37
C ARG A 223 9.47 21.18 -11.14
N ILE A 224 8.38 21.13 -10.40
CA ILE A 224 7.60 19.92 -10.10
C ILE A 224 6.36 19.91 -11.01
N ASP A 225 6.02 18.77 -11.61
CA ASP A 225 4.79 18.61 -12.36
C ASP A 225 3.58 18.63 -11.45
N GLN A 226 3.64 17.80 -10.39
CA GLN A 226 2.63 17.73 -9.34
C GLN A 226 3.25 17.23 -8.03
N ILE A 227 2.72 17.74 -6.92
CA ILE A 227 2.86 17.15 -5.60
C ILE A 227 1.53 16.49 -5.29
N TYR A 228 1.53 15.26 -4.79
CA TYR A 228 0.31 14.55 -4.50
C TYR A 228 0.37 13.82 -3.17
N ARG A 229 -0.78 13.78 -2.51
CA ARG A 229 -1.04 12.95 -1.34
C ARG A 229 -1.50 11.57 -1.83
N GLN A 230 -1.05 10.55 -1.12
CA GLN A 230 -1.50 9.18 -1.34
C GLN A 230 -2.69 8.87 -0.45
N TYR A 231 -3.71 8.31 -1.04
CA TYR A 231 -4.94 7.91 -0.36
C TYR A 231 -5.12 6.39 -0.41
N ALA A 232 -5.78 5.88 0.61
CA ALA A 232 -6.43 4.59 0.57
C ALA A 232 -7.91 4.81 0.19
N LEU A 233 -8.38 4.08 -0.81
CA LEU A 233 -9.74 4.11 -1.29
C LEU A 233 -10.42 2.79 -0.92
N LEU A 234 -11.45 2.87 -0.07
CA LEU A 234 -12.18 1.73 0.43
C LEU A 234 -13.47 1.56 -0.35
N ARG A 235 -13.72 0.33 -0.77
CA ARG A 235 -14.98 -0.01 -1.45
C ARG A 235 -16.13 0.03 -0.44
N PRO A 236 -17.27 0.66 -0.77
CA PRO A 236 -18.46 0.59 0.07
C PRO A 236 -18.86 -0.86 0.35
N ASN A 237 -19.13 -1.18 1.60
CA ASN A 237 -19.44 -2.53 2.07
C ASN A 237 -18.30 -3.56 1.79
N GLY A 238 -17.05 -3.11 1.75
CA GLY A 238 -15.88 -3.97 1.74
C GLY A 238 -15.64 -4.66 3.08
N ASN A 239 -14.61 -5.50 3.13
CA ASN A 239 -14.29 -6.29 4.32
C ASN A 239 -13.59 -5.50 5.43
N ILE A 240 -13.32 -4.22 5.24
CA ILE A 240 -12.82 -3.30 6.26
C ILE A 240 -13.47 -1.93 6.06
N ASP A 241 -13.81 -1.26 7.14
CA ASP A 241 -14.34 0.09 7.10
C ASP A 241 -13.25 1.16 7.32
N ALA A 242 -13.58 2.42 7.03
CA ALA A 242 -12.63 3.53 7.13
C ALA A 242 -12.13 3.79 8.55
N PRO A 243 -12.95 3.74 9.62
CA PRO A 243 -12.47 3.90 10.99
C PRO A 243 -11.39 2.88 11.37
N HIS A 244 -11.62 1.58 11.11
CA HIS A 244 -10.65 0.53 11.44
C HIS A 244 -9.36 0.67 10.63
N PHE A 245 -9.46 0.92 9.33
CA PHE A 245 -8.25 1.09 8.51
C PHE A 245 -7.45 2.34 8.89
N ARG A 246 -8.12 3.45 9.23
CA ARG A 246 -7.46 4.66 9.73
C ARG A 246 -6.70 4.36 11.03
N GLN A 247 -7.32 3.66 11.98
CA GLN A 247 -6.67 3.28 13.23
C GLN A 247 -5.42 2.41 13.01
N LEU A 248 -5.46 1.49 12.03
CA LEU A 248 -4.28 0.69 11.68
C LEU A 248 -3.14 1.57 11.15
N LEU A 249 -3.44 2.49 10.23
CA LEU A 249 -2.43 3.42 9.70
C LEU A 249 -1.84 4.33 10.79
N GLU A 250 -2.65 4.76 11.76
CA GLU A 250 -2.20 5.57 12.89
C GLU A 250 -1.23 4.79 13.77
N ARG A 251 -1.55 3.54 14.13
CA ARG A 251 -0.64 2.67 14.90
C ARG A 251 0.67 2.47 14.17
N LEU A 252 0.65 2.12 12.87
CA LEU A 252 1.87 1.97 12.08
C LEU A 252 2.71 3.27 12.02
N ARG A 253 2.06 4.42 12.11
CA ARG A 253 2.73 5.72 12.15
C ARG A 253 3.38 5.96 13.52
N GLU A 254 2.64 5.73 14.61
CA GLU A 254 3.10 5.88 15.99
C GLU A 254 4.27 4.97 16.29
N ASP A 255 4.26 3.73 15.80
CA ASP A 255 5.33 2.74 15.93
C ASP A 255 6.51 2.98 14.96
N GLY A 256 6.44 4.02 14.13
CA GLY A 256 7.48 4.39 13.17
C GLY A 256 7.59 3.44 11.97
N GLN A 257 6.67 2.50 11.78
CA GLN A 257 6.70 1.57 10.65
C GLN A 257 6.49 2.31 9.31
N MET A 258 5.59 3.31 9.29
CA MET A 258 5.41 4.14 8.09
C MET A 258 6.70 4.85 7.69
N ALA A 259 7.40 5.48 8.62
CA ALA A 259 8.69 6.14 8.35
C ALA A 259 9.72 5.13 7.83
N LYS A 260 9.87 3.98 8.49
CA LYS A 260 10.80 2.91 8.10
C LYS A 260 10.55 2.39 6.68
N ILE A 261 9.29 2.31 6.24
CA ILE A 261 8.92 1.82 4.92
C ILE A 261 9.17 2.89 3.84
N PHE A 262 8.77 4.14 4.08
CA PHE A 262 8.62 5.15 3.04
C PHE A 262 9.76 6.19 2.97
N GLU A 263 10.33 6.60 4.10
CA GLU A 263 11.39 7.63 4.12
C GLU A 263 12.69 7.25 3.39
N PRO A 264 13.10 5.95 3.32
CA PRO A 264 14.28 5.58 2.54
C PRO A 264 14.20 5.95 1.05
N LEU A 265 13.00 6.11 0.51
CA LEU A 265 12.75 6.60 -0.85
C LEU A 265 12.32 8.07 -0.89
N HIS A 266 12.55 8.83 0.19
CA HIS A 266 12.21 10.25 0.35
C HIS A 266 10.73 10.56 0.14
N ILE A 267 9.85 9.57 0.36
CA ILE A 267 8.41 9.79 0.48
C ILE A 267 8.18 10.38 1.87
N LYS A 268 7.59 11.58 1.91
CA LYS A 268 7.34 12.23 3.19
C LYS A 268 6.22 11.51 3.93
N VAL A 269 6.46 11.23 5.21
CA VAL A 269 5.45 10.74 6.15
C VAL A 269 4.97 11.94 6.98
N LEU A 270 3.72 12.33 6.77
CA LEU A 270 3.11 13.50 7.37
C LEU A 270 2.18 13.09 8.50
N GLN A 271 2.04 13.96 9.49
CA GLN A 271 0.95 13.84 10.46
C GLN A 271 -0.37 14.08 9.74
N VAL A 272 -1.35 13.24 10.01
CA VAL A 272 -2.72 13.42 9.50
C VAL A 272 -3.56 13.86 10.70
N ASP A 273 -4.12 15.06 10.61
CA ASP A 273 -5.04 15.54 11.64
C ASP A 273 -6.27 14.62 11.68
N THR A 274 -6.50 14.01 12.82
CA THR A 274 -7.64 13.13 13.10
C THR A 274 -8.93 13.90 13.37
N GLU A 275 -9.05 15.15 12.90
CA GLU A 275 -10.32 15.84 13.02
C GLU A 275 -11.41 15.08 12.27
N MET A 276 -12.26 14.41 13.03
CA MET A 276 -13.53 13.86 12.55
C MET A 276 -14.26 14.97 11.81
N PRO A 277 -14.76 14.75 10.58
CA PRO A 277 -15.65 15.72 9.95
C PRO A 277 -16.79 15.97 10.94
N GLY A 278 -16.89 17.21 11.39
CA GLY A 278 -17.88 17.66 12.36
C GLY A 278 -19.30 17.28 11.92
N LYS A 279 -20.09 16.91 12.91
CA LYS A 279 -21.51 16.54 12.86
C LYS A 279 -22.35 17.46 12.01
#